data_97466929a90a99f5e04592b7582dd291
#
_entry.id   97466929a90a99f5e04592b7582dd291
#
_cell.length_a   1.000
_cell.length_b   1.000
_cell.length_c   1.000
_cell.angle_alpha   90.00
_cell.angle_beta   90.00
_cell.angle_gamma   90.00
#
_symmetry.space_group_name_H-M   'P 1'
#
loop_
_entity.id
_entity.type
_entity.pdbx_description
1 polymer ?
#
loop_
_entity_poly.entity_id
_entity_poly.type
_entity_poly.pdbx_seq_one_letter_code
_entity_poly.pdbx_strand_id
1 'polypeptide(L)'
;IAISVNDVSKMYKLYDNPMDRLKESLGLSRKKKYKEHYALNHVSFQVHKGETVGIIGTNGSGKSTILKIITGVLSPTAGEIAVNGRISALLELGAGFNGEYSGLENVYLNGSMIGFSREEIDAKLQSILDFADIGDFIYQPVKTYSSGMFVRLAFAVAILSLIHI
;
A
#
# COMPACT_ATOMS: atom_id res chain seq x y z
N ILE A 1 -20.58 -3.40 -6.72
CA ILE A 1 -19.24 -2.98 -7.16
C ILE A 1 -18.41 -2.78 -5.90
N ALA A 2 -17.28 -3.46 -5.79
CA ALA A 2 -16.32 -3.32 -4.69
C ALA A 2 -15.34 -2.16 -4.98
N ILE A 3 -14.84 -2.08 -6.21
CA ILE A 3 -13.93 -1.03 -6.66
C ILE A 3 -14.42 -0.49 -7.99
N SER A 4 -14.47 0.83 -8.11
CA SER A 4 -14.77 1.53 -9.37
C SER A 4 -13.64 2.51 -9.66
N VAL A 5 -13.02 2.36 -10.82
CA VAL A 5 -11.97 3.23 -11.36
C VAL A 5 -12.53 3.92 -12.60
N ASN A 6 -12.65 5.25 -12.56
CA ASN A 6 -13.25 6.03 -13.62
C ASN A 6 -12.26 7.06 -14.17
N ASP A 7 -11.86 6.87 -15.42
CA ASP A 7 -11.04 7.81 -16.20
C ASP A 7 -9.74 8.27 -15.49
N VAL A 8 -9.12 7.33 -14.76
CA VAL A 8 -7.98 7.64 -13.92
C VAL A 8 -6.72 7.83 -14.74
N SER A 9 -6.08 8.97 -14.53
CA SER A 9 -4.77 9.30 -15.09
C SER A 9 -3.80 9.67 -13.97
N LYS A 10 -2.54 9.27 -14.12
CA LYS A 10 -1.45 9.69 -13.25
C LYS A 10 -0.27 10.17 -14.07
N MET A 11 -0.01 11.44 -13.98
CA MET A 11 1.08 12.12 -14.66
C MET A 11 2.17 12.53 -13.66
N TYR A 12 3.41 12.30 -14.05
CA TYR A 12 4.60 12.78 -13.34
C TYR A 12 5.33 13.81 -14.19
N LYS A 13 5.77 14.88 -13.53
CA LYS A 13 6.63 15.90 -14.14
C LYS A 13 8.08 15.45 -14.02
N LEU A 14 8.73 15.16 -15.14
CA LEU A 14 10.14 14.81 -15.19
C LEU A 14 10.95 16.07 -15.55
N TYR A 15 11.79 16.51 -14.62
CA TYR A 15 12.68 17.65 -14.81
C TYR A 15 14.07 17.17 -15.17
N ASP A 16 14.65 17.70 -16.24
CA ASP A 16 16.03 17.39 -16.64
C ASP A 16 17.05 18.01 -15.65
N ASN A 17 16.68 19.09 -14.94
CA ASN A 17 17.48 19.74 -13.91
C ASN A 17 16.70 19.98 -12.61
N PRO A 18 17.28 19.66 -11.42
CA PRO A 18 16.64 19.94 -10.13
C PRO A 18 16.31 21.44 -9.91
N MET A 19 17.12 22.33 -10.47
CA MET A 19 16.91 23.79 -10.40
C MET A 19 15.67 24.27 -11.14
N ASP A 20 15.24 23.57 -12.18
CA ASP A 20 14.03 23.93 -12.92
C ASP A 20 12.78 23.62 -12.11
N ARG A 21 12.79 22.56 -11.30
CA ARG A 21 11.74 22.25 -10.32
C ARG A 21 11.62 23.35 -9.25
N LEU A 22 12.77 23.83 -8.75
CA LEU A 22 12.80 24.90 -7.73
C LEU A 22 12.26 26.24 -8.30
N LYS A 23 12.65 26.60 -9.52
CA LYS A 23 12.17 27.80 -10.19
C LYS A 23 10.67 27.78 -10.49
N GLU A 24 10.13 26.61 -10.81
CA GLU A 24 8.67 26.45 -11.03
C GLU A 24 7.91 26.59 -9.71
N SER A 25 8.40 25.97 -8.62
CA SER A 25 7.75 26.05 -7.30
C SER A 25 7.74 27.49 -6.73
N LEU A 26 8.74 28.31 -7.10
CA LEU A 26 8.84 29.71 -6.71
C LEU A 26 8.13 30.68 -7.69
N GLY A 27 7.46 30.15 -8.73
CA GLY A 27 6.74 30.95 -9.72
C GLY A 27 7.66 31.80 -10.64
N LEU A 28 8.97 31.53 -10.62
CA LEU A 28 9.98 32.29 -11.37
C LEU A 28 10.16 31.85 -12.83
N SER A 29 9.52 30.75 -13.24
CA SER A 29 9.62 30.22 -14.61
C SER A 29 8.31 30.42 -15.37
N ARG A 30 8.32 31.19 -16.44
CA ARG A 30 7.18 31.35 -17.37
C ARG A 30 7.06 30.24 -18.41
N LYS A 31 8.04 29.35 -18.55
CA LYS A 31 8.03 28.24 -19.52
C LYS A 31 8.03 26.90 -18.78
N LYS A 32 7.16 25.98 -19.22
CA LYS A 32 7.17 24.59 -18.77
C LYS A 32 8.52 23.96 -19.16
N LYS A 33 9.33 23.58 -18.15
CA LYS A 33 10.64 22.95 -18.33
C LYS A 33 10.64 21.50 -17.82
N TYR A 34 9.55 20.78 -18.03
CA TYR A 34 9.40 19.38 -17.66
C TYR A 34 8.79 18.59 -18.80
N LYS A 35 9.09 17.30 -18.82
CA LYS A 35 8.41 16.33 -19.68
C LYS A 35 7.30 15.68 -18.89
N GLU A 36 6.12 15.60 -19.49
CA GLU A 36 5.00 14.87 -18.90
C GLU A 36 5.16 13.37 -19.16
N HIS A 37 5.16 12.61 -18.09
CA HIS A 37 5.19 11.15 -18.15
C HIS A 37 3.92 10.60 -17.54
N TYR A 38 3.09 9.96 -18.34
CA TYR A 38 1.85 9.32 -17.89
C TYR A 38 2.14 7.88 -17.49
N ALA A 39 2.11 7.62 -16.18
CA ALA A 39 2.16 6.27 -15.64
C ALA A 39 0.81 5.55 -15.80
N LEU A 40 -0.30 6.30 -15.80
CA LEU A 40 -1.65 5.86 -16.14
C LEU A 40 -2.28 6.92 -17.03
N ASN A 41 -3.02 6.48 -18.03
CA ASN A 41 -3.66 7.36 -18.99
C ASN A 41 -5.08 6.87 -19.29
N HIS A 42 -6.09 7.56 -18.76
CA HIS A 42 -7.53 7.28 -18.97
C HIS A 42 -7.92 5.83 -18.68
N VAL A 43 -7.54 5.31 -17.50
CA VAL A 43 -7.83 3.92 -17.09
C VAL A 43 -9.20 3.85 -16.43
N SER A 44 -10.06 2.94 -16.91
CA SER A 44 -11.38 2.68 -16.33
C SER A 44 -11.64 1.19 -16.23
N PHE A 45 -12.08 0.72 -15.06
CA PHE A 45 -12.56 -0.65 -14.83
C PHE A 45 -13.35 -0.73 -13.53
N GLN A 46 -14.05 -1.85 -13.34
CA GLN A 46 -14.79 -2.14 -12.12
C GLN A 46 -14.45 -3.54 -11.63
N VAL A 47 -14.49 -3.73 -10.32
CA VAL A 47 -14.32 -5.02 -9.66
C VAL A 47 -15.55 -5.27 -8.78
N HIS A 48 -16.17 -6.44 -8.90
CA HIS A 48 -17.33 -6.81 -8.11
C HIS A 48 -16.92 -7.60 -6.86
N LYS A 49 -17.79 -7.68 -5.88
CA LYS A 49 -17.55 -8.51 -4.69
C LYS A 49 -17.40 -9.97 -5.08
N GLY A 50 -16.39 -10.64 -4.50
CA GLY A 50 -16.07 -12.04 -4.80
C GLY A 50 -15.28 -12.25 -6.08
N GLU A 51 -14.93 -11.20 -6.81
CA GLU A 51 -14.17 -11.28 -8.03
C GLU A 51 -12.65 -11.26 -7.77
N THR A 52 -11.90 -12.09 -8.50
CA THR A 52 -10.44 -12.06 -8.51
C THR A 52 -9.97 -11.45 -9.81
N VAL A 53 -9.23 -10.34 -9.74
CA VAL A 53 -8.73 -9.61 -10.90
C VAL A 53 -7.21 -9.64 -10.94
N GLY A 54 -6.64 -10.06 -12.08
CA GLY A 54 -5.21 -10.03 -12.34
C GLY A 54 -4.80 -8.81 -13.19
N ILE A 55 -3.80 -8.05 -12.72
CA ILE A 55 -3.21 -6.93 -13.47
C ILE A 55 -1.88 -7.39 -14.07
N ILE A 56 -1.81 -7.53 -15.39
CA ILE A 56 -0.66 -8.04 -16.12
C ILE A 56 -0.05 -6.91 -16.96
N GLY A 57 1.26 -6.91 -17.10
CA GLY A 57 1.99 -5.95 -17.93
C GLY A 57 3.50 -5.97 -17.64
N THR A 58 4.27 -5.34 -18.51
CA THR A 58 5.73 -5.19 -18.38
C THR A 58 6.10 -4.28 -17.21
N ASN A 59 7.38 -4.26 -16.82
CA ASN A 59 7.87 -3.32 -15.80
C ASN A 59 7.69 -1.88 -16.31
N GLY A 60 7.19 -0.99 -15.44
CA GLY A 60 6.88 0.39 -15.80
C GLY A 60 5.50 0.64 -16.42
N SER A 61 4.68 -0.41 -16.64
CA SER A 61 3.33 -0.27 -17.25
C SER A 61 2.25 0.33 -16.30
N GLY A 62 2.62 0.80 -15.12
CA GLY A 62 1.69 1.45 -14.19
C GLY A 62 0.98 0.52 -13.20
N LYS A 63 1.26 -0.80 -13.17
CA LYS A 63 0.61 -1.76 -12.25
C LYS A 63 0.66 -1.33 -10.78
N SER A 64 1.86 -1.03 -10.28
CA SER A 64 2.04 -0.57 -8.91
C SER A 64 1.42 0.81 -8.68
N THR A 65 1.35 1.66 -9.70
CA THR A 65 0.75 2.98 -9.63
C THR A 65 -0.75 2.89 -9.42
N ILE A 66 -1.46 2.07 -10.22
CA ILE A 66 -2.91 1.90 -10.06
C ILE A 66 -3.25 1.26 -8.70
N LEU A 67 -2.47 0.27 -8.25
CA LEU A 67 -2.66 -0.34 -6.95
C LEU A 67 -2.47 0.66 -5.79
N LYS A 68 -1.42 1.52 -5.86
CA LYS A 68 -1.20 2.59 -4.87
C LYS A 68 -2.32 3.64 -4.87
N ILE A 69 -2.95 3.89 -6.00
CA ILE A 69 -4.09 4.81 -6.06
C ILE A 69 -5.35 4.13 -5.48
N ILE A 70 -5.62 2.88 -5.80
CA ILE A 70 -6.75 2.11 -5.23
C ILE A 70 -6.64 2.05 -3.71
N THR A 71 -5.43 1.84 -3.17
CA THR A 71 -5.18 1.77 -1.72
C THR A 71 -5.14 3.13 -1.03
N GLY A 72 -5.29 4.23 -1.76
CA GLY A 72 -5.26 5.59 -1.21
C GLY A 72 -3.87 6.12 -0.84
N VAL A 73 -2.79 5.36 -1.10
CA VAL A 73 -1.40 5.79 -0.86
C VAL A 73 -0.98 6.89 -1.85
N LEU A 74 -1.59 6.90 -3.03
CA LEU A 74 -1.28 7.85 -4.09
C LEU A 74 -2.56 8.46 -4.65
N SER A 75 -2.62 9.80 -4.80
CA SER A 75 -3.74 10.46 -5.45
C SER A 75 -3.58 10.44 -6.99
N PRO A 76 -4.66 10.24 -7.74
CA PRO A 76 -4.65 10.39 -9.20
C PRO A 76 -4.42 11.87 -9.59
N THR A 77 -3.97 12.11 -10.81
CA THR A 77 -3.87 13.47 -11.39
C THR A 77 -5.22 13.90 -11.97
N ALA A 78 -5.99 12.95 -12.52
CA ALA A 78 -7.33 13.13 -13.02
C ALA A 78 -8.12 11.83 -12.87
N GLY A 79 -9.46 11.94 -12.93
CA GLY A 79 -10.37 10.81 -12.70
C GLY A 79 -10.62 10.57 -11.23
N GLU A 80 -11.43 9.56 -10.93
CA GLU A 80 -11.84 9.23 -9.56
C GLU A 80 -11.85 7.73 -9.31
N ILE A 81 -11.67 7.38 -8.04
CA ILE A 81 -11.77 5.98 -7.56
C ILE A 81 -12.75 5.93 -6.40
N ALA A 82 -13.66 4.98 -6.47
CA ALA A 82 -14.54 4.64 -5.36
C ALA A 82 -14.26 3.21 -4.90
N VAL A 83 -14.09 3.05 -3.59
CA VAL A 83 -13.88 1.75 -2.94
C VAL A 83 -14.95 1.55 -1.89
N ASN A 84 -15.72 0.47 -2.03
CA ASN A 84 -16.77 0.08 -1.12
C ASN A 84 -16.28 -1.07 -0.23
N GLY A 85 -15.69 -0.74 0.91
CA GLY A 85 -15.13 -1.69 1.87
C GLY A 85 -13.76 -1.27 2.39
N ARG A 86 -13.14 -2.15 3.18
CA ARG A 86 -11.76 -1.96 3.66
C ARG A 86 -10.79 -2.57 2.67
N ILE A 87 -9.70 -1.88 2.36
CA ILE A 87 -8.61 -2.42 1.53
C ILE A 87 -7.47 -2.84 2.45
N SER A 88 -7.02 -4.08 2.28
CA SER A 88 -5.72 -4.51 2.78
C SER A 88 -4.72 -4.55 1.64
N ALA A 89 -3.72 -3.71 1.73
CA ALA A 89 -2.66 -3.67 0.74
C ALA A 89 -1.49 -4.55 1.16
N LEU A 90 -1.35 -5.71 0.52
CA LEU A 90 -0.13 -6.56 0.65
C LEU A 90 1.05 -6.00 -0.17
N LEU A 91 0.92 -4.79 -0.71
CA LEU A 91 1.90 -4.21 -1.64
C LEU A 91 3.29 -4.01 -1.02
N GLU A 92 3.33 -3.85 0.28
CA GLU A 92 4.57 -3.68 1.04
C GLU A 92 4.44 -4.47 2.35
N LEU A 93 4.67 -5.79 2.28
CA LEU A 93 4.69 -6.67 3.45
C LEU A 93 5.64 -6.09 4.51
N GLY A 94 5.08 -5.81 5.70
CA GLY A 94 5.85 -5.21 6.80
C GLY A 94 6.04 -3.68 6.66
N ALA A 95 5.40 -3.02 5.68
CA ALA A 95 5.34 -1.57 5.65
C ALA A 95 4.69 -1.06 6.95
N GLY A 96 5.39 -0.15 7.63
CA GLY A 96 4.96 0.33 8.94
C GLY A 96 5.48 -0.49 10.13
N PHE A 97 6.22 -1.58 9.92
CA PHE A 97 6.92 -2.24 11.01
C PHE A 97 8.06 -1.37 11.52
N ASN A 98 8.11 -1.21 12.84
CA ASN A 98 9.23 -0.58 13.52
C ASN A 98 10.22 -1.66 13.96
N GLY A 99 11.45 -1.61 13.47
CA GLY A 99 12.48 -2.59 13.79
C GLY A 99 12.86 -2.65 15.27
N GLU A 100 12.70 -1.55 16.01
CA GLU A 100 12.99 -1.47 17.43
C GLU A 100 11.91 -2.09 18.32
N TYR A 101 10.69 -2.25 17.78
CA TYR A 101 9.57 -2.87 18.48
C TYR A 101 9.60 -4.38 18.32
N SER A 102 9.07 -5.08 19.32
CA SER A 102 8.83 -6.51 19.25
C SER A 102 7.84 -6.87 18.13
N GLY A 103 7.81 -8.13 17.74
CA GLY A 103 6.80 -8.61 16.80
C GLY A 103 5.39 -8.34 17.28
N LEU A 104 5.14 -8.58 18.57
CA LEU A 104 3.83 -8.35 19.18
C LEU A 104 3.40 -6.88 19.11
N GLU A 105 4.31 -5.95 19.46
CA GLU A 105 4.03 -4.51 19.35
C GLU A 105 3.75 -4.10 17.91
N ASN A 106 4.46 -4.68 16.95
CA ASN A 106 4.21 -4.44 15.52
C ASN A 106 2.86 -4.98 15.04
N VAL A 107 2.39 -6.11 15.60
CA VAL A 107 1.02 -6.62 15.32
C VAL A 107 -0.02 -5.57 15.72
N TYR A 108 0.07 -5.03 16.93
CA TYR A 108 -0.87 -4.00 17.40
C TYR A 108 -0.73 -2.69 16.63
N LEU A 109 0.49 -2.26 16.37
CA LEU A 109 0.75 -1.04 15.60
C LEU A 109 0.13 -1.11 14.21
N ASN A 110 0.42 -2.19 13.46
CA ASN A 110 -0.12 -2.37 12.12
C ASN A 110 -1.63 -2.60 12.11
N GLY A 111 -2.15 -3.40 13.04
CA GLY A 111 -3.58 -3.61 13.18
C GLY A 111 -4.33 -2.29 13.39
N SER A 112 -3.81 -1.42 14.26
CA SER A 112 -4.36 -0.09 14.52
C SER A 112 -4.27 0.84 13.29
N MET A 113 -3.16 0.79 12.54
CA MET A 113 -2.99 1.58 11.31
C MET A 113 -4.00 1.16 10.21
N ILE A 114 -4.38 -0.11 10.18
CA ILE A 114 -5.41 -0.64 9.25
C ILE A 114 -6.83 -0.30 9.75
N GLY A 115 -6.97 0.17 10.99
CA GLY A 115 -8.23 0.61 11.59
C GLY A 115 -8.94 -0.44 12.44
N PHE A 116 -8.23 -1.47 12.92
CA PHE A 116 -8.76 -2.43 13.90
C PHE A 116 -8.67 -1.85 15.31
N SER A 117 -9.70 -2.12 16.13
CA SER A 117 -9.62 -1.86 17.57
C SER A 117 -8.71 -2.89 18.26
N ARG A 118 -8.31 -2.56 19.49
CA ARG A 118 -7.47 -3.49 20.26
C ARG A 118 -8.17 -4.82 20.51
N GLU A 119 -9.47 -4.78 20.80
CA GLU A 119 -10.30 -5.96 21.02
C GLU A 119 -10.40 -6.84 19.77
N GLU A 120 -10.49 -6.24 18.59
CA GLU A 120 -10.49 -6.94 17.32
C GLU A 120 -9.13 -7.61 17.05
N ILE A 121 -8.03 -6.97 17.40
CA ILE A 121 -6.68 -7.55 17.30
C ILE A 121 -6.51 -8.69 18.30
N ASP A 122 -6.90 -8.49 19.56
CA ASP A 122 -6.83 -9.50 20.62
C ASP A 122 -7.60 -10.78 20.24
N ALA A 123 -8.78 -10.61 19.64
CA ALA A 123 -9.61 -11.75 19.20
C ALA A 123 -8.93 -12.59 18.09
N LYS A 124 -8.01 -12.02 17.35
CA LYS A 124 -7.30 -12.66 16.22
C LYS A 124 -5.84 -12.98 16.53
N LEU A 125 -5.34 -12.53 17.67
CA LEU A 125 -3.93 -12.61 18.01
C LEU A 125 -3.40 -14.04 17.94
N GLN A 126 -4.14 -15.01 18.50
CA GLN A 126 -3.70 -16.41 18.48
C GLN A 126 -3.55 -16.94 17.04
N SER A 127 -4.48 -16.62 16.16
CA SER A 127 -4.40 -17.03 14.74
C SER A 127 -3.20 -16.40 14.02
N ILE A 128 -2.82 -15.16 14.37
CA ILE A 128 -1.62 -14.51 13.85
C ILE A 128 -0.38 -15.25 14.31
N LEU A 129 -0.30 -15.54 15.61
CA LEU A 129 0.85 -16.21 16.21
C LEU A 129 1.03 -17.62 15.62
N ASP A 130 -0.05 -18.37 15.49
CA ASP A 130 -0.06 -19.72 14.91
C ASP A 130 0.40 -19.69 13.44
N PHE A 131 -0.07 -18.70 12.67
CA PHE A 131 0.32 -18.56 11.27
C PHE A 131 1.76 -18.10 11.09
N ALA A 132 2.22 -17.14 11.91
CA ALA A 132 3.59 -16.64 11.85
C ALA A 132 4.61 -17.71 12.25
N ASP A 133 4.25 -18.58 13.19
CA ASP A 133 5.06 -19.71 13.66
C ASP A 133 6.53 -19.31 13.92
N ILE A 134 6.72 -18.26 14.75
CA ILE A 134 8.03 -17.72 15.12
C ILE A 134 8.35 -17.91 16.61
N GLY A 135 7.47 -18.58 17.35
CA GLY A 135 7.63 -18.87 18.78
C GLY A 135 7.90 -17.62 19.62
N ASP A 136 8.81 -17.76 20.58
CA ASP A 136 9.13 -16.67 21.53
C ASP A 136 9.82 -15.45 20.89
N PHE A 137 10.24 -15.56 19.64
CA PHE A 137 10.75 -14.40 18.91
C PHE A 137 9.72 -13.29 18.75
N ILE A 138 8.41 -13.60 18.88
CA ILE A 138 7.35 -12.59 18.88
C ILE A 138 7.59 -11.47 19.91
N TYR A 139 8.25 -11.78 21.02
CA TYR A 139 8.60 -10.82 22.08
C TYR A 139 9.93 -10.10 21.86
N GLN A 140 10.68 -10.45 20.81
CA GLN A 140 11.97 -9.84 20.48
C GLN A 140 11.80 -8.72 19.44
N PRO A 141 12.71 -7.72 19.43
CA PRO A 141 12.71 -6.67 18.43
C PRO A 141 12.80 -7.24 17.00
N VAL A 142 11.96 -6.71 16.10
CA VAL A 142 11.86 -7.21 14.70
C VAL A 142 13.20 -7.09 13.94
N LYS A 143 14.06 -6.12 14.30
CA LYS A 143 15.42 -6.01 13.73
C LYS A 143 16.30 -7.26 13.95
N THR A 144 15.95 -8.12 14.91
CA THR A 144 16.69 -9.36 15.19
C THR A 144 16.17 -10.55 14.37
N TYR A 145 15.07 -10.37 13.62
CA TYR A 145 14.46 -11.43 12.84
C TYR A 145 15.27 -11.81 11.62
N SER A 146 15.22 -13.08 11.26
CA SER A 146 15.58 -13.49 9.90
C SER A 146 14.58 -12.92 8.89
N SER A 147 14.97 -12.82 7.62
CA SER A 147 14.07 -12.38 6.55
C SER A 147 12.82 -13.25 6.47
N GLY A 148 12.94 -14.55 6.69
CA GLY A 148 11.80 -15.48 6.72
C GLY A 148 10.83 -15.22 7.87
N MET A 149 11.34 -14.97 9.07
CA MET A 149 10.50 -14.62 10.24
C MET A 149 9.78 -13.29 10.03
N PHE A 150 10.49 -12.30 9.49
CA PHE A 150 9.90 -10.99 9.16
C PHE A 150 8.72 -11.14 8.17
N VAL A 151 8.95 -11.86 7.08
CA VAL A 151 7.91 -12.08 6.04
C VAL A 151 6.72 -12.86 6.59
N ARG A 152 6.95 -13.90 7.40
CA ARG A 152 5.88 -14.68 8.03
C ARG A 152 5.01 -13.81 8.92
N LEU A 153 5.61 -13.00 9.80
CA LEU A 153 4.84 -12.11 10.68
C LEU A 153 4.10 -11.05 9.89
N ALA A 154 4.76 -10.43 8.91
CA ALA A 154 4.16 -9.41 8.06
C ALA A 154 2.95 -9.97 7.27
N PHE A 155 3.07 -11.20 6.77
CA PHE A 155 1.99 -11.89 6.06
C PHE A 155 0.84 -12.28 7.02
N ALA A 156 1.17 -12.77 8.22
CA ALA A 156 0.17 -13.09 9.25
C ALA A 156 -0.69 -11.87 9.62
N VAL A 157 -0.06 -10.71 9.80
CA VAL A 157 -0.76 -9.45 10.08
C VAL A 157 -1.61 -8.99 8.88
N ALA A 158 -1.09 -9.17 7.67
CA ALA A 158 -1.82 -8.80 6.45
C ALA A 158 -3.07 -9.67 6.23
N ILE A 159 -3.03 -10.95 6.56
CA ILE A 159 -4.19 -11.87 6.49
C ILE A 159 -5.31 -11.42 7.42
N LEU A 160 -5.00 -10.78 8.55
CA LEU A 160 -6.01 -10.22 9.47
C LEU A 160 -7.04 -9.36 8.77
N SER A 161 -6.61 -8.59 7.78
CA SER A 161 -7.47 -7.67 7.06
C SER A 161 -8.31 -8.36 5.97
N LEU A 162 -7.88 -9.53 5.48
CA LEU A 162 -8.57 -10.30 4.43
C LEU A 162 -9.75 -11.12 4.96
N ILE A 163 -9.82 -11.42 6.26
CA ILE A 163 -10.86 -12.27 6.84
C ILE A 163 -12.17 -11.49 7.12
N HIS A 164 -12.27 -10.23 6.72
CA HIS A 164 -13.45 -9.37 6.96
C HIS A 164 -14.06 -8.82 5.66
N ILE A 165 -14.10 -9.63 4.60
CA ILE A 165 -14.90 -9.33 3.40
C ILE A 165 -16.15 -10.18 3.37
#